data_85810343dab49cc403b5c4334d60e03f
#
_entry.id   85810343dab49cc403b5c4334d60e03f
#
_cell.length_a   1.000
_cell.length_b   1.000
_cell.length_c   1.000
_cell.angle_alpha   90.00
_cell.angle_beta   90.00
_cell.angle_gamma   90.00
#
_symmetry.space_group_name_H-M   'P 1'
#
loop_
_entity.id
_entity.type
_entity.pdbx_description
1 polymer ?
#
loop_
_entity_poly.entity_id
_entity_poly.type
_entity_poly.pdbx_seq_one_letter_code
_entity_poly.pdbx_strand_id
1 'polypeptide(L)'
;MSNETAEPLDVVEIGRRLREARASRNLSLDVVSAECGISPSLLSQVERGKVTPSLATLHSITQVLNIAMFDLFGSPADRPALIREGARNVIRPPDSGVSYELLSSGRLRNLQMIEMHLSAESGSFNHALSHAGEECLVVKQGAARIKVGSEEMTLRAGDSLSYVARLPHKFEGLEDDTVLIISMTPPAF
;
A
#
# COMPACT_ATOMS: atom_id res chain seq x y z
N MET A 1 -15.89 -24.24 14.17
CA MET A 1 -16.16 -22.77 14.22
C MET A 1 -15.24 -22.21 15.30
N SER A 2 -14.05 -21.81 14.89
CA SER A 2 -13.05 -21.25 15.81
C SER A 2 -13.44 -19.81 16.09
N ASN A 3 -13.74 -19.53 17.35
CA ASN A 3 -14.03 -18.20 17.86
C ASN A 3 -12.70 -17.44 17.86
N GLU A 4 -12.43 -16.69 16.82
CA GLU A 4 -11.29 -15.79 16.73
C GLU A 4 -11.60 -14.62 17.67
N THR A 5 -11.11 -14.70 18.90
CA THR A 5 -11.16 -13.59 19.85
C THR A 5 -10.33 -12.46 19.27
N ALA A 6 -11.02 -11.37 18.86
CA ALA A 6 -10.36 -10.14 18.43
C ALA A 6 -9.32 -9.75 19.50
N GLU A 7 -8.05 -9.61 19.10
CA GLU A 7 -7.03 -9.12 20.03
C GLU A 7 -7.43 -7.72 20.53
N PRO A 8 -7.26 -7.45 21.82
CA PRO A 8 -7.58 -6.15 22.37
C PRO A 8 -6.73 -5.06 21.72
N LEU A 9 -7.34 -3.90 21.49
CA LEU A 9 -6.71 -2.74 20.87
C LEU A 9 -5.47 -2.32 21.70
N ASP A 10 -4.29 -2.36 21.07
CA ASP A 10 -3.05 -1.93 21.72
C ASP A 10 -2.92 -0.39 21.72
N VAL A 11 -3.48 0.21 22.77
CA VAL A 11 -3.53 1.66 22.93
C VAL A 11 -2.12 2.28 23.09
N VAL A 12 -1.18 1.52 23.64
CA VAL A 12 0.20 1.97 23.83
C VAL A 12 0.90 2.06 22.49
N GLU A 13 0.72 1.06 21.64
CA GLU A 13 1.30 1.03 20.29
C GLU A 13 0.68 2.12 19.40
N ILE A 14 -0.63 2.34 19.48
CA ILE A 14 -1.30 3.45 18.78
C ILE A 14 -0.68 4.79 19.20
N GLY A 15 -0.55 5.01 20.50
CA GLY A 15 0.03 6.24 21.03
C GLY A 15 1.48 6.46 20.57
N ARG A 16 2.29 5.40 20.56
CA ARG A 16 3.66 5.44 20.07
C ARG A 16 3.73 5.88 18.61
N ARG A 17 2.87 5.31 17.75
CA ARG A 17 2.80 5.64 16.31
C ARG A 17 2.40 7.07 16.06
N LEU A 18 1.40 7.56 16.77
CA LEU A 18 0.99 8.97 16.70
C LEU A 18 2.16 9.89 17.04
N ARG A 19 2.88 9.60 18.14
CA ARG A 19 4.05 10.37 18.57
C ARG A 19 5.17 10.35 17.53
N GLU A 20 5.47 9.21 16.94
CA GLU A 20 6.49 9.08 15.89
C GLU A 20 6.10 9.86 14.63
N ALA A 21 4.84 9.75 14.20
CA ALA A 21 4.33 10.50 13.07
C ALA A 21 4.38 12.02 13.29
N ARG A 22 4.09 12.49 14.50
CA ARG A 22 4.23 13.89 14.86
C ARG A 22 5.69 14.32 14.87
N ALA A 23 6.55 13.55 15.53
CA ALA A 23 7.98 13.87 15.67
C ALA A 23 8.70 13.90 14.30
N SER A 24 8.39 12.98 13.41
CA SER A 24 8.97 12.94 12.05
C SER A 24 8.63 14.17 11.20
N ARG A 25 7.56 14.89 11.56
CA ARG A 25 7.14 16.16 10.94
C ARG A 25 7.60 17.39 11.71
N ASN A 26 8.36 17.21 12.79
CA ASN A 26 8.80 18.29 13.67
C ASN A 26 7.65 19.14 14.24
N LEU A 27 6.46 18.54 14.44
CA LEU A 27 5.31 19.22 15.00
C LEU A 27 5.33 19.16 16.53
N SER A 28 4.99 20.29 17.20
CA SER A 28 4.82 20.31 18.65
C SER A 28 3.45 19.73 19.06
N LEU A 29 3.32 19.36 20.33
CA LEU A 29 2.02 18.95 20.89
C LEU A 29 0.99 20.09 20.76
N ASP A 30 1.42 21.35 21.00
CA ASP A 30 0.54 22.52 20.94
C ASP A 30 -0.04 22.74 19.53
N VAL A 31 0.79 22.61 18.50
CA VAL A 31 0.36 22.75 17.10
C VAL A 31 -0.68 21.69 16.75
N VAL A 32 -0.37 20.42 16.96
CA VAL A 32 -1.29 19.33 16.60
C VAL A 32 -2.58 19.39 17.42
N SER A 33 -2.48 19.68 18.72
CA SER A 33 -3.67 19.76 19.57
C SER A 33 -4.59 20.92 19.19
N ALA A 34 -4.03 22.07 18.82
CA ALA A 34 -4.80 23.22 18.35
C ALA A 34 -5.56 22.91 17.05
N GLU A 35 -4.89 22.28 16.06
CA GLU A 35 -5.52 21.89 14.80
C GLU A 35 -6.59 20.80 14.98
N CYS A 36 -6.41 19.90 15.97
CA CYS A 36 -7.39 18.86 16.27
C CYS A 36 -8.55 19.34 17.17
N GLY A 37 -8.47 20.54 17.74
CA GLY A 37 -9.46 21.04 18.68
C GLY A 37 -9.47 20.30 20.04
N ILE A 38 -8.32 19.76 20.47
CA ILE A 38 -8.13 19.05 21.74
C ILE A 38 -7.08 19.75 22.62
N SER A 39 -7.03 19.40 23.90
CA SER A 39 -5.96 19.95 24.75
C SER A 39 -4.61 19.26 24.52
N PRO A 40 -3.47 19.97 24.68
CA PRO A 40 -2.14 19.37 24.62
C PRO A 40 -1.96 18.24 25.65
N SER A 41 -2.59 18.37 26.80
CA SER A 41 -2.59 17.34 27.85
C SER A 41 -3.26 16.06 27.38
N LEU A 42 -4.40 16.15 26.70
CA LEU A 42 -5.11 15.00 26.14
C LEU A 42 -4.26 14.32 25.05
N LEU A 43 -3.73 15.09 24.11
CA LEU A 43 -2.86 14.55 23.05
C LEU A 43 -1.65 13.82 23.66
N SER A 44 -1.00 14.43 24.66
CA SER A 44 0.11 13.80 25.36
C SER A 44 -0.27 12.52 26.11
N GLN A 45 -1.48 12.41 26.64
CA GLN A 45 -1.97 11.18 27.28
C GLN A 45 -2.26 10.10 26.25
N VAL A 46 -2.83 10.46 25.12
CA VAL A 46 -3.06 9.57 23.98
C VAL A 46 -1.73 9.02 23.44
N GLU A 47 -0.75 9.88 23.19
CA GLU A 47 0.59 9.47 22.73
C GLU A 47 1.35 8.55 23.70
N ARG A 48 1.01 8.62 24.99
CA ARG A 48 1.58 7.73 26.02
C ARG A 48 0.74 6.48 26.27
N GLY A 49 -0.34 6.27 25.51
CA GLY A 49 -1.24 5.14 25.69
C GLY A 49 -1.98 5.13 27.04
N LYS A 50 -2.10 6.29 27.70
CA LYS A 50 -2.77 6.41 29.01
C LYS A 50 -4.28 6.60 28.89
N VAL A 51 -4.74 7.03 27.73
CA VAL A 51 -6.16 7.27 27.43
C VAL A 51 -6.45 6.71 26.07
N THR A 52 -7.56 5.98 25.95
CA THR A 52 -8.11 5.53 24.67
C THR A 52 -8.90 6.69 24.05
N PRO A 53 -8.44 7.28 22.93
CA PRO A 53 -9.17 8.33 22.25
C PRO A 53 -10.43 7.78 21.57
N SER A 54 -11.41 8.64 21.34
CA SER A 54 -12.54 8.28 20.48
C SER A 54 -12.09 8.11 19.02
N LEU A 55 -12.87 7.40 18.22
CA LEU A 55 -12.60 7.24 16.79
C LEU A 55 -12.54 8.60 16.08
N ALA A 56 -13.40 9.55 16.46
CA ALA A 56 -13.41 10.91 15.94
C ALA A 56 -12.10 11.66 16.29
N THR A 57 -11.62 11.53 17.52
CA THR A 57 -10.34 12.12 17.95
C THR A 57 -9.17 11.50 17.18
N LEU A 58 -9.14 10.18 17.03
CA LEU A 58 -8.11 9.50 16.23
C LEU A 58 -8.13 9.99 14.78
N HIS A 59 -9.31 10.09 14.18
CA HIS A 59 -9.47 10.60 12.82
C HIS A 59 -8.92 12.02 12.67
N SER A 60 -9.27 12.94 13.58
CA SER A 60 -8.74 14.32 13.55
C SER A 60 -7.22 14.35 13.65
N ILE A 61 -6.63 13.55 14.57
CA ILE A 61 -5.17 13.50 14.74
C ILE A 61 -4.50 12.95 13.48
N THR A 62 -5.04 11.86 12.88
CA THR A 62 -4.46 11.26 11.68
C THR A 62 -4.54 12.19 10.47
N GLN A 63 -5.61 12.97 10.33
CA GLN A 63 -5.73 13.99 9.28
C GLN A 63 -4.64 15.07 9.43
N VAL A 64 -4.48 15.64 10.63
CA VAL A 64 -3.44 16.65 10.91
C VAL A 64 -2.04 16.08 10.68
N LEU A 65 -1.83 14.85 11.08
CA LEU A 65 -0.55 14.16 10.88
C LEU A 65 -0.38 13.60 9.44
N ASN A 66 -1.40 13.70 8.58
CA ASN A 66 -1.40 13.15 7.22
C ASN A 66 -0.90 11.68 7.19
N ILE A 67 -1.52 10.83 8.00
CA ILE A 67 -1.29 9.38 8.04
C ILE A 67 -2.62 8.66 7.88
N ALA A 68 -2.59 7.46 7.31
CA ALA A 68 -3.80 6.65 7.23
C ALA A 68 -4.19 6.14 8.64
N MET A 69 -5.47 6.18 8.98
CA MET A 69 -5.95 5.67 10.27
C MET A 69 -5.60 4.19 10.45
N PHE A 70 -5.62 3.41 9.38
CA PHE A 70 -5.24 2.00 9.40
C PHE A 70 -3.79 1.77 9.83
N ASP A 71 -2.89 2.72 9.58
CA ASP A 71 -1.48 2.62 10.02
C ASP A 71 -1.35 2.58 11.53
N LEU A 72 -2.36 3.07 12.27
CA LEU A 72 -2.35 3.01 13.73
C LEU A 72 -2.64 1.62 14.29
N PHE A 73 -3.36 0.78 13.54
CA PHE A 73 -3.84 -0.52 14.00
C PHE A 73 -3.00 -1.69 13.44
N GLY A 74 -2.05 -1.41 12.56
CA GLY A 74 -1.18 -2.45 12.00
C GLY A 74 -0.22 -3.02 13.05
N SER A 75 0.10 -4.31 12.96
CA SER A 75 1.20 -4.90 13.74
C SER A 75 2.52 -4.17 13.49
N PRO A 76 3.47 -4.16 14.45
CA PRO A 76 4.75 -3.50 14.29
C PRO A 76 5.42 -3.83 12.95
N ALA A 77 5.90 -2.80 12.25
CA ALA A 77 6.66 -2.97 11.01
C ALA A 77 7.91 -3.87 11.19
N ASP A 78 8.31 -4.08 12.43
CA ASP A 78 9.52 -4.83 12.82
C ASP A 78 9.33 -6.35 12.85
N ARG A 79 8.12 -6.88 12.63
CA ARG A 79 7.91 -8.33 12.54
C ARG A 79 7.80 -8.77 11.10
N PRO A 80 8.55 -9.80 10.68
CA PRO A 80 8.37 -10.39 9.37
C PRO A 80 6.89 -10.77 9.14
N ALA A 81 6.35 -10.44 7.97
CA ALA A 81 5.01 -10.83 7.56
C ALA A 81 5.13 -11.92 6.49
N LEU A 82 4.72 -13.13 6.84
CA LEU A 82 4.63 -14.22 5.89
C LEU A 82 3.23 -14.23 5.26
N ILE A 83 3.19 -14.12 3.93
CA ILE A 83 1.97 -14.28 3.15
C ILE A 83 2.12 -15.59 2.37
N ARG A 84 1.22 -16.54 2.62
CA ARG A 84 1.17 -17.79 1.87
C ARG A 84 0.47 -17.56 0.54
N GLU A 85 0.86 -18.29 -0.51
CA GLU A 85 0.27 -18.19 -1.84
C GLU A 85 -1.27 -18.29 -1.82
N GLY A 86 -1.83 -19.25 -1.13
CA GLY A 86 -3.29 -19.42 -0.99
C GLY A 86 -3.99 -18.41 -0.06
N ALA A 87 -3.26 -17.47 0.57
CA ALA A 87 -3.80 -16.47 1.48
C ALA A 87 -3.54 -15.03 1.01
N ARG A 88 -3.17 -14.85 -0.26
CA ARG A 88 -2.97 -13.54 -0.88
C ARG A 88 -4.31 -12.83 -1.09
N ASN A 89 -4.33 -11.54 -0.85
CA ASN A 89 -5.46 -10.72 -1.26
C ASN A 89 -5.46 -10.58 -2.78
N VAL A 90 -6.61 -10.88 -3.39
CA VAL A 90 -6.78 -10.86 -4.84
C VAL A 90 -7.78 -9.79 -5.23
N ILE A 91 -7.38 -8.93 -6.16
CA ILE A 91 -8.23 -7.90 -6.76
C ILE A 91 -8.51 -8.31 -8.21
N ARG A 92 -9.78 -8.38 -8.57
CA ARG A 92 -10.23 -8.69 -9.94
C ARG A 92 -11.16 -7.60 -10.42
N PRO A 93 -10.68 -6.62 -11.19
CA PRO A 93 -11.56 -5.65 -11.83
C PRO A 93 -12.53 -6.38 -12.76
N PRO A 94 -13.82 -6.03 -12.75
CA PRO A 94 -14.79 -6.67 -13.62
C PRO A 94 -14.43 -6.46 -15.09
N ASP A 95 -14.68 -7.48 -15.89
CA ASP A 95 -14.54 -7.48 -17.36
C ASP A 95 -13.14 -7.07 -17.90
N SER A 96 -12.10 -7.19 -17.07
CA SER A 96 -10.74 -6.75 -17.45
C SER A 96 -9.83 -7.86 -17.94
N GLY A 97 -10.13 -9.15 -17.65
CA GLY A 97 -9.21 -10.27 -17.88
C GLY A 97 -7.90 -10.16 -17.09
N VAL A 98 -7.86 -9.27 -16.09
CA VAL A 98 -6.70 -9.00 -15.24
C VAL A 98 -7.01 -9.38 -13.80
N SER A 99 -6.06 -9.98 -13.11
CA SER A 99 -6.12 -10.10 -11.65
C SER A 99 -4.80 -9.70 -11.01
N TYR A 100 -4.91 -9.13 -9.82
CA TYR A 100 -3.77 -8.70 -9.02
C TYR A 100 -3.76 -9.46 -7.71
N GLU A 101 -2.63 -10.07 -7.38
CA GLU A 101 -2.39 -10.69 -6.08
C GLU A 101 -1.38 -9.89 -5.29
N LEU A 102 -1.70 -9.49 -4.07
CA LEU A 102 -0.79 -8.74 -3.22
C LEU A 102 0.27 -9.68 -2.63
N LEU A 103 1.53 -9.48 -3.01
CA LEU A 103 2.68 -10.24 -2.50
C LEU A 103 3.28 -9.62 -1.24
N SER A 104 3.15 -8.29 -1.09
CA SER A 104 3.61 -7.58 0.09
C SER A 104 2.47 -7.38 1.09
N SER A 105 2.81 -7.39 2.37
CA SER A 105 1.85 -6.99 3.40
C SER A 105 1.64 -5.48 3.35
N GLY A 106 0.42 -5.00 3.63
CA GLY A 106 0.13 -3.57 3.79
C GLY A 106 0.88 -2.89 4.94
N ARG A 107 1.80 -3.61 5.60
CA ARG A 107 2.68 -3.08 6.67
C ARG A 107 3.89 -2.34 6.12
N LEU A 108 4.29 -2.63 4.87
CA LEU A 108 5.40 -1.92 4.23
C LEU A 108 4.89 -0.58 3.71
N ARG A 109 5.49 0.51 4.20
CA ARG A 109 5.05 1.88 3.87
C ARG A 109 5.60 2.39 2.54
N ASN A 110 6.75 1.86 2.13
CA ASN A 110 7.49 2.38 0.99
C ASN A 110 7.62 1.38 -0.16
N LEU A 111 7.17 0.14 0.03
CA LEU A 111 7.29 -0.90 -0.98
C LEU A 111 6.00 -1.68 -1.08
N GLN A 112 5.49 -1.82 -2.28
CA GLN A 112 4.42 -2.75 -2.63
C GLN A 112 4.92 -3.72 -3.69
N MET A 113 4.55 -4.98 -3.55
CA MET A 113 4.77 -5.99 -4.58
C MET A 113 3.45 -6.65 -4.92
N ILE A 114 3.20 -6.82 -6.20
CA ILE A 114 2.02 -7.49 -6.74
C ILE A 114 2.44 -8.53 -7.77
N GLU A 115 1.64 -9.57 -7.90
CA GLU A 115 1.64 -10.47 -9.04
C GLU A 115 0.41 -10.15 -9.90
N MET A 116 0.65 -9.77 -11.15
CA MET A 116 -0.39 -9.46 -12.14
C MET A 116 -0.55 -10.62 -13.08
N HIS A 117 -1.75 -11.13 -13.21
CA HIS A 117 -2.12 -12.16 -14.18
C HIS A 117 -2.91 -11.53 -15.30
N LEU A 118 -2.51 -11.82 -16.53
CA LEU A 118 -3.10 -11.31 -17.75
C LEU A 118 -3.49 -12.49 -18.66
N SER A 119 -4.73 -12.49 -19.13
CA SER A 119 -5.10 -13.33 -20.29
C SER A 119 -4.63 -12.69 -21.58
N ALA A 120 -4.59 -13.44 -22.68
CA ALA A 120 -4.28 -12.87 -23.99
C ALA A 120 -5.22 -11.71 -24.33
N GLU A 121 -4.66 -10.63 -24.90
CA GLU A 121 -5.36 -9.38 -25.25
C GLU A 121 -6.03 -8.66 -24.08
N SER A 122 -5.77 -9.09 -22.84
CA SER A 122 -6.25 -8.41 -21.63
C SER A 122 -5.19 -7.45 -21.06
N GLY A 123 -5.64 -6.49 -20.26
CA GLY A 123 -4.74 -5.58 -19.58
C GLY A 123 -5.29 -4.17 -19.43
N SER A 124 -4.40 -3.24 -19.14
CA SER A 124 -4.73 -1.82 -18.97
C SER A 124 -4.62 -0.99 -20.27
N PHE A 125 -4.58 -1.64 -21.44
CA PHE A 125 -4.27 -0.94 -22.71
C PHE A 125 -5.27 0.15 -23.09
N ASN A 126 -6.51 0.05 -22.60
CA ASN A 126 -7.51 1.09 -22.80
C ASN A 126 -7.35 2.29 -21.86
N HIS A 127 -6.70 2.11 -20.71
CA HIS A 127 -6.50 3.15 -19.71
C HIS A 127 -5.05 3.15 -19.23
N ALA A 128 -4.35 4.23 -19.48
CA ALA A 128 -2.99 4.38 -18.96
C ALA A 128 -3.04 4.62 -17.45
N LEU A 129 -2.20 3.90 -16.73
CA LEU A 129 -1.91 4.15 -15.33
C LEU A 129 -0.83 5.23 -15.22
N SER A 130 -0.88 6.02 -14.16
CA SER A 130 0.17 7.00 -13.83
C SER A 130 0.06 7.32 -12.35
N HIS A 131 1.16 7.20 -11.63
CA HIS A 131 1.23 7.53 -10.21
C HIS A 131 2.62 8.02 -9.80
N ALA A 132 2.77 8.49 -8.58
CA ALA A 132 4.07 8.92 -8.07
C ALA A 132 5.00 7.71 -7.88
N GLY A 133 6.32 7.96 -8.01
CA GLY A 133 7.35 7.00 -7.67
C GLY A 133 7.91 6.22 -8.85
N GLU A 134 8.39 5.03 -8.55
CA GLU A 134 9.11 4.17 -9.48
C GLU A 134 8.55 2.75 -9.45
N GLU A 135 8.60 2.08 -10.58
CA GLU A 135 8.26 0.67 -10.71
C GLU A 135 9.42 -0.12 -11.32
N CYS A 136 9.52 -1.34 -10.85
CA CYS A 136 10.35 -2.38 -11.44
C CYS A 136 9.52 -3.64 -11.60
N LEU A 137 9.49 -4.19 -12.80
CA LEU A 137 8.77 -5.42 -13.10
C LEU A 137 9.68 -6.48 -13.70
N VAL A 138 9.25 -7.73 -13.56
CA VAL A 138 9.81 -8.87 -14.28
C VAL A 138 8.67 -9.71 -14.84
N VAL A 139 8.84 -10.20 -16.05
CA VAL A 139 7.94 -11.20 -16.64
C VAL A 139 8.28 -12.56 -16.03
N LYS A 140 7.40 -13.10 -15.22
CA LYS A 140 7.56 -14.43 -14.60
C LYS A 140 7.22 -15.54 -15.57
N GLN A 141 6.19 -15.33 -16.40
CA GLN A 141 5.67 -16.31 -17.37
C GLN A 141 5.01 -15.61 -18.55
N GLY A 142 5.06 -16.23 -19.73
CA GLY A 142 4.43 -15.73 -20.94
C GLY A 142 5.15 -14.54 -21.57
N ALA A 143 4.37 -13.70 -22.25
CA ALA A 143 4.85 -12.48 -22.88
C ALA A 143 3.85 -11.34 -22.70
N ALA A 144 4.37 -10.13 -22.54
CA ALA A 144 3.57 -8.91 -22.38
C ALA A 144 4.04 -7.79 -23.31
N ARG A 145 3.09 -7.03 -23.83
CA ARG A 145 3.34 -5.73 -24.45
C ARG A 145 3.22 -4.66 -23.37
N ILE A 146 4.26 -3.85 -23.22
CA ILE A 146 4.31 -2.79 -22.22
C ILE A 146 4.62 -1.47 -22.93
N LYS A 147 3.79 -0.46 -22.63
CA LYS A 147 4.00 0.89 -23.14
C LYS A 147 4.25 1.82 -21.95
N VAL A 148 5.35 2.56 -21.99
CA VAL A 148 5.74 3.57 -21.00
C VAL A 148 6.02 4.89 -21.73
N GLY A 149 5.21 5.89 -21.50
CA GLY A 149 5.25 7.14 -22.25
C GLY A 149 4.99 6.89 -23.74
N SER A 150 6.00 7.21 -24.58
CA SER A 150 6.00 6.97 -26.03
C SER A 150 6.62 5.65 -26.45
N GLU A 151 7.32 4.96 -25.55
CA GLU A 151 8.03 3.71 -25.87
C GLU A 151 7.12 2.51 -25.66
N GLU A 152 7.15 1.61 -26.62
CA GLU A 152 6.42 0.35 -26.58
C GLU A 152 7.39 -0.82 -26.76
N MET A 153 7.29 -1.81 -25.88
CA MET A 153 8.22 -2.93 -25.79
C MET A 153 7.46 -4.22 -25.64
N THR A 154 7.97 -5.30 -26.22
CA THR A 154 7.52 -6.66 -25.92
C THR A 154 8.55 -7.33 -25.03
N LEU A 155 8.11 -7.74 -23.84
CA LEU A 155 8.90 -8.48 -22.88
C LEU A 155 8.45 -9.92 -22.80
N ARG A 156 9.40 -10.83 -22.59
CA ARG A 156 9.20 -12.27 -22.43
C ARG A 156 9.64 -12.74 -21.05
N ALA A 157 9.28 -13.94 -20.68
CA ALA A 157 9.69 -14.54 -19.41
C ALA A 157 11.20 -14.38 -19.17
N GLY A 158 11.56 -13.81 -18.01
CA GLY A 158 12.92 -13.48 -17.61
C GLY A 158 13.33 -12.02 -17.88
N ASP A 159 12.64 -11.32 -18.78
CA ASP A 159 12.92 -9.90 -19.03
C ASP A 159 12.44 -9.04 -17.87
N SER A 160 13.13 -7.93 -17.63
CA SER A 160 12.77 -6.93 -16.62
C SER A 160 12.78 -5.51 -17.20
N LEU A 161 11.95 -4.64 -16.62
CA LEU A 161 11.82 -3.25 -16.99
C LEU A 161 11.69 -2.39 -15.73
N SER A 162 12.41 -1.26 -15.70
CA SER A 162 12.28 -0.26 -14.65
C SER A 162 11.98 1.10 -15.24
N TYR A 163 11.08 1.84 -14.62
CA TYR A 163 10.68 3.17 -15.09
C TYR A 163 10.12 4.04 -13.97
N VAL A 164 10.05 5.32 -14.24
CA VAL A 164 9.40 6.30 -13.37
C VAL A 164 7.90 6.25 -13.61
N ALA A 165 7.13 5.88 -12.60
CA ALA A 165 5.69 5.60 -12.71
C ALA A 165 4.82 6.84 -13.02
N ARG A 166 5.39 8.06 -12.99
CA ARG A 166 4.73 9.27 -13.49
C ARG A 166 4.51 9.25 -15.00
N LEU A 167 5.29 8.48 -15.75
CA LEU A 167 5.04 8.28 -17.16
C LEU A 167 3.78 7.42 -17.32
N PRO A 168 2.84 7.82 -18.20
CA PRO A 168 1.69 6.98 -18.49
C PRO A 168 2.15 5.60 -18.96
N HIS A 169 1.68 4.55 -18.31
CA HIS A 169 2.09 3.19 -18.63
C HIS A 169 0.89 2.25 -18.76
N LYS A 170 1.04 1.23 -19.60
CA LYS A 170 0.01 0.25 -19.94
C LYS A 170 0.63 -1.13 -20.11
N PHE A 171 -0.16 -2.17 -19.80
CA PHE A 171 0.20 -3.56 -19.89
C PHE A 171 -0.83 -4.32 -20.72
N GLU A 172 -0.40 -5.26 -21.54
CA GLU A 172 -1.24 -6.16 -22.29
C GLU A 172 -0.59 -7.55 -22.31
N GLY A 173 -1.36 -8.58 -21.98
CA GLY A 173 -0.93 -9.97 -22.16
C GLY A 173 -0.92 -10.34 -23.63
N LEU A 174 0.15 -10.94 -24.12
CA LEU A 174 0.27 -11.46 -25.48
C LEU A 174 0.01 -12.98 -25.56
N GLU A 175 0.06 -13.63 -24.43
CA GLU A 175 -0.18 -15.07 -24.27
C GLU A 175 -1.14 -15.27 -23.10
N ASP A 176 -1.90 -16.38 -23.15
CA ASP A 176 -2.66 -16.81 -21.98
C ASP A 176 -1.71 -17.14 -20.83
N ASP A 177 -2.19 -16.93 -19.60
CA ASP A 177 -1.40 -17.13 -18.38
C ASP A 177 -0.11 -16.29 -18.30
N THR A 178 -0.09 -15.10 -18.92
CA THR A 178 1.01 -14.15 -18.73
C THR A 178 1.02 -13.64 -17.28
N VAL A 179 2.18 -13.72 -16.64
CA VAL A 179 2.37 -13.33 -15.24
C VAL A 179 3.51 -12.33 -15.10
N LEU A 180 3.21 -11.18 -14.52
CA LEU A 180 4.18 -10.15 -14.18
C LEU A 180 4.32 -10.05 -12.66
N ILE A 181 5.54 -9.88 -12.15
CA ILE A 181 5.80 -9.44 -10.80
C ILE A 181 6.20 -7.97 -10.85
N ILE A 182 5.48 -7.11 -10.15
CA ILE A 182 5.72 -5.67 -10.16
C ILE A 182 6.01 -5.22 -8.74
N SER A 183 7.12 -4.49 -8.57
CA SER A 183 7.48 -3.79 -7.34
C SER A 183 7.32 -2.31 -7.57
N MET A 184 6.70 -1.60 -6.64
CA MET A 184 6.49 -0.16 -6.71
C MET A 184 6.80 0.55 -5.40
N THR A 185 7.31 1.75 -5.50
CA THR A 185 7.62 2.63 -4.37
C THR A 185 7.28 4.08 -4.73
N PRO A 186 6.43 4.78 -3.92
CA PRO A 186 5.61 4.25 -2.83
C PRO A 186 4.49 3.31 -3.34
N PRO A 187 3.77 2.62 -2.42
CA PRO A 187 2.56 1.87 -2.76
C PRO A 187 1.53 2.73 -3.51
N ALA A 188 0.93 2.18 -4.57
CA ALA A 188 -0.05 2.87 -5.40
C ALA A 188 -1.51 2.49 -5.07
N PHE A 189 -1.73 1.40 -4.30
CA PHE A 189 -3.06 0.89 -3.92
C PHE A 189 -3.24 0.84 -2.40
#